data_9d50819cc357e7b2e2eae2927ea10637
#
_entry.id   9d50819cc357e7b2e2eae2927ea10637
#
_cell.length_a   1.000
_cell.length_b   1.000
_cell.length_c   1.000
_cell.angle_alpha   90.00
_cell.angle_beta   90.00
_cell.angle_gamma   90.00
#
_symmetry.space_group_name_H-M   'P 1'
#
loop_
_entity.id
_entity.type
_entity.pdbx_description
1 polymer ?
#
loop_
_entity_poly.entity_id
_entity_poly.type
_entity_poly.pdbx_seq_one_letter_code
_entity_poly.pdbx_strand_id
1 'polypeptide(L)'
;MSLKSTIRFAKPEDLPQLIELVKAHAIFEEADALETKNLNRLNDYIFKTEILKCLVAEQDEKLIGYATFIKQFSTWNVNYYLYLDCLYLNEKTRGKGFGTAIMEAIKEYAKAENCKIIQWQTPDFNKKAIQFYNKIGAKSLAKERFMWAI
;
A
#
# COMPACT_ATOMS: atom_id res chain seq x y z
N MET A 1 18.44 -22.19 6.27
CA MET A 1 17.96 -21.32 7.35
C MET A 1 16.69 -20.62 6.89
N SER A 2 15.60 -20.82 7.62
CA SER A 2 14.38 -20.13 7.29
C SER A 2 14.50 -18.65 7.64
N LEU A 3 14.18 -17.78 6.68
CA LEU A 3 14.18 -16.35 6.90
C LEU A 3 12.95 -15.97 7.73
N LYS A 4 13.15 -15.18 8.77
CA LYS A 4 12.04 -14.62 9.52
C LYS A 4 11.34 -13.55 8.70
N SER A 5 10.10 -13.78 8.34
CA SER A 5 9.30 -12.79 7.61
C SER A 5 7.94 -12.60 8.26
N THR A 6 7.45 -11.38 8.21
CA THR A 6 6.19 -11.01 8.86
C THR A 6 5.51 -9.88 8.12
N ILE A 7 4.18 -9.91 8.10
CA ILE A 7 3.35 -8.78 7.69
C ILE A 7 2.72 -8.25 8.97
N ARG A 8 2.92 -6.97 9.24
CA ARG A 8 2.42 -6.33 10.45
C ARG A 8 2.13 -4.86 10.23
N PHE A 9 1.39 -4.25 11.16
CA PHE A 9 1.24 -2.80 11.12
C PHE A 9 2.56 -2.10 11.43
N ALA A 10 2.79 -0.95 10.81
CA ALA A 10 3.97 -0.15 11.02
C ALA A 10 4.02 0.38 12.46
N LYS A 11 5.23 0.54 12.98
CA LYS A 11 5.52 1.16 14.28
C LYS A 11 6.27 2.47 14.03
N PRO A 12 6.25 3.42 14.99
CA PRO A 12 7.01 4.67 14.81
C PRO A 12 8.49 4.46 14.46
N GLU A 13 9.11 3.42 14.99
CA GLU A 13 10.52 3.08 14.73
C GLU A 13 10.77 2.69 13.26
N ASP A 14 9.74 2.30 12.54
CA ASP A 14 9.86 1.90 11.13
C ASP A 14 10.01 3.10 10.19
N LEU A 15 9.72 4.31 10.65
CA LEU A 15 9.60 5.48 9.79
C LEU A 15 10.81 5.70 8.87
N PRO A 16 12.08 5.63 9.34
CA PRO A 16 13.21 5.82 8.44
C PRO A 16 13.25 4.83 7.28
N GLN A 17 13.03 3.54 7.55
CA GLN A 17 12.99 2.52 6.51
C GLN A 17 11.76 2.68 5.60
N LEU A 18 10.62 3.06 6.18
CA LEU A 18 9.40 3.30 5.41
C LEU A 18 9.59 4.44 4.40
N ILE A 19 10.24 5.53 4.82
CA ILE A 19 10.53 6.67 3.94
C ILE A 19 11.38 6.22 2.74
N GLU A 20 12.39 5.38 2.98
CA GLU A 20 13.21 4.87 1.89
C GLU A 20 12.41 4.00 0.91
N LEU A 21 11.47 3.21 1.42
CA LEU A 21 10.57 2.43 0.56
C LEU A 21 9.63 3.33 -0.25
N VAL A 22 9.10 4.39 0.35
CA VAL A 22 8.24 5.36 -0.36
C VAL A 22 9.01 6.02 -1.50
N LYS A 23 10.25 6.42 -1.25
CA LYS A 23 11.11 7.00 -2.30
C LYS A 23 11.38 6.02 -3.43
N ALA A 24 11.72 4.78 -3.09
CA ALA A 24 11.96 3.73 -4.09
C ALA A 24 10.70 3.45 -4.91
N HIS A 25 9.55 3.45 -4.27
CA HIS A 25 8.25 3.27 -4.93
C HIS A 25 7.96 4.39 -5.94
N ALA A 26 8.22 5.64 -5.55
CA ALA A 26 8.04 6.77 -6.45
C ALA A 26 8.91 6.64 -7.71
N ILE A 27 10.17 6.27 -7.54
CA ILE A 27 11.08 6.04 -8.67
C ILE A 27 10.55 4.92 -9.58
N PHE A 28 10.08 3.82 -8.98
CA PHE A 28 9.55 2.68 -9.73
C PHE A 28 8.32 3.06 -10.56
N GLU A 29 7.45 3.93 -10.03
CA GLU A 29 6.25 4.39 -10.75
C GLU A 29 6.48 5.66 -11.57
N GLU A 30 7.74 6.07 -11.75
CA GLU A 30 8.09 7.26 -12.52
C GLU A 30 7.41 8.53 -11.99
N ALA A 31 7.25 8.60 -10.66
CA ALA A 31 6.66 9.73 -9.98
C ALA A 31 7.74 10.53 -9.23
N ASP A 32 7.47 11.80 -8.96
CA ASP A 32 8.36 12.64 -8.18
C ASP A 32 8.20 12.34 -6.68
N ALA A 33 9.29 11.93 -6.03
CA ALA A 33 9.29 11.71 -4.59
C ALA A 33 9.46 13.04 -3.84
N LEU A 34 8.77 13.17 -2.72
CA LEU A 34 8.97 14.29 -1.81
C LEU A 34 10.30 14.16 -1.08
N GLU A 35 10.83 15.28 -0.62
CA GLU A 35 12.02 15.28 0.23
C GLU A 35 11.72 14.60 1.58
N THR A 36 12.77 14.03 2.20
CA THR A 36 12.67 13.32 3.48
C THR A 36 11.96 14.15 4.55
N LYS A 37 12.25 15.45 4.65
CA LYS A 37 11.61 16.33 5.64
C LYS A 37 10.08 16.37 5.52
N ASN A 38 9.57 16.26 4.29
CA ASN A 38 8.14 16.24 4.04
C ASN A 38 7.56 14.85 4.30
N LEU A 39 8.29 13.79 3.94
CA LEU A 39 7.87 12.42 4.19
C LEU A 39 7.85 12.09 5.69
N ASN A 40 8.67 12.76 6.51
CA ASN A 40 8.61 12.61 7.96
C ASN A 40 7.24 12.97 8.55
N ARG A 41 6.46 13.78 7.85
CA ARG A 41 5.09 14.12 8.27
C ARG A 41 4.15 12.92 8.26
N LEU A 42 4.51 11.83 7.57
CA LEU A 42 3.74 10.58 7.62
C LEU A 42 3.59 10.08 9.06
N ASN A 43 4.55 10.40 9.93
CA ASN A 43 4.49 10.04 11.34
C ASN A 43 3.16 10.48 11.98
N ASP A 44 2.74 11.70 11.70
CA ASP A 44 1.51 12.24 12.30
C ASP A 44 0.26 11.55 11.77
N TYR A 45 0.24 11.26 10.47
CA TYR A 45 -0.94 10.68 9.82
C TYR A 45 -1.10 9.18 10.08
N ILE A 46 0.00 8.48 10.27
CA ILE A 46 -0.02 7.04 10.54
C ILE A 46 -0.18 6.78 12.04
N PHE A 47 0.58 7.49 12.88
CA PHE A 47 0.73 7.14 14.30
C PHE A 47 -0.04 8.03 15.26
N LYS A 48 -0.36 9.29 14.88
CA LYS A 48 -1.08 10.21 15.76
C LYS A 48 -2.55 10.31 15.40
N THR A 49 -2.87 10.66 14.15
CA THR A 49 -4.26 10.81 13.71
C THR A 49 -4.87 9.49 13.26
N GLU A 50 -4.06 8.53 12.90
CA GLU A 50 -4.44 7.22 12.39
C GLU A 50 -5.37 7.27 11.17
N ILE A 51 -5.34 8.37 10.42
CA ILE A 51 -6.08 8.52 9.17
C ILE A 51 -5.58 7.52 8.14
N LEU A 52 -4.25 7.35 8.07
CA LEU A 52 -3.59 6.46 7.13
C LEU A 52 -3.14 5.20 7.86
N LYS A 53 -3.63 4.04 7.43
CA LYS A 53 -3.17 2.76 7.94
C LYS A 53 -1.98 2.29 7.11
N CYS A 54 -1.00 1.70 7.75
CA CYS A 54 0.21 1.22 7.07
C CYS A 54 0.57 -0.17 7.55
N LEU A 55 0.63 -1.12 6.61
CA LEU A 55 1.21 -2.44 6.82
C LEU A 55 2.62 -2.44 6.26
N VAL A 56 3.50 -3.17 6.89
CA VAL A 56 4.86 -3.39 6.42
C VAL A 56 5.15 -4.88 6.30
N ALA A 57 5.96 -5.22 5.31
CA ALA A 57 6.55 -6.54 5.18
C ALA A 57 7.98 -6.46 5.70
N GLU A 58 8.29 -7.29 6.67
CA GLU A 58 9.60 -7.35 7.30
C GLU A 58 10.25 -8.70 7.05
N GLN A 59 11.51 -8.69 6.71
CA GLN A 59 12.32 -9.90 6.55
C GLN A 59 13.67 -9.66 7.20
N ASP A 60 14.02 -10.48 8.20
CA ASP A 60 15.29 -10.38 8.94
C ASP A 60 15.55 -8.95 9.46
N GLU A 61 14.53 -8.39 10.12
CA GLU A 61 14.57 -7.05 10.75
C GLU A 61 14.68 -5.89 9.75
N LYS A 62 14.48 -6.15 8.45
CA LYS A 62 14.49 -5.11 7.40
C LYS A 62 13.12 -5.02 6.75
N LEU A 63 12.66 -3.82 6.53
CA LEU A 63 11.44 -3.61 5.75
C LEU A 63 11.73 -3.84 4.27
N ILE A 64 10.94 -4.71 3.67
CA ILE A 64 11.07 -5.07 2.25
C ILE A 64 9.89 -4.60 1.42
N GLY A 65 8.85 -4.11 2.06
CA GLY A 65 7.66 -3.60 1.38
C GLY A 65 6.71 -2.93 2.33
N TYR A 66 5.72 -2.25 1.77
CA TYR A 66 4.70 -1.56 2.55
C TYR A 66 3.41 -1.43 1.77
N ALA A 67 2.34 -1.20 2.48
CA ALA A 67 1.05 -0.82 1.90
C ALA A 67 0.40 0.24 2.78
N THR A 68 -0.22 1.23 2.15
CA THR A 68 -1.00 2.24 2.86
C THR A 68 -2.44 2.23 2.35
N PHE A 69 -3.40 2.42 3.25
CA PHE A 69 -4.80 2.41 2.90
C PHE A 69 -5.62 3.26 3.86
N ILE A 70 -6.77 3.72 3.37
CA ILE A 70 -7.70 4.55 4.14
C ILE A 70 -9.12 4.06 3.92
N LYS A 71 -10.02 4.39 4.85
CA LYS A 71 -11.46 4.20 4.64
C LYS A 71 -12.01 5.39 3.87
N GLN A 72 -12.74 5.10 2.80
CA GLN A 72 -13.47 6.10 2.03
C GLN A 72 -14.94 5.74 2.02
N PHE A 73 -15.80 6.75 1.90
CA PHE A 73 -17.23 6.54 1.84
C PHE A 73 -17.72 6.55 0.39
N SER A 74 -18.54 5.57 0.05
CA SER A 74 -19.19 5.48 -1.25
C SER A 74 -20.63 5.96 -1.13
N THR A 75 -20.95 7.06 -1.82
CA THR A 75 -22.32 7.55 -1.88
C THR A 75 -23.24 6.54 -2.58
N TRP A 76 -22.72 5.85 -3.61
CA TRP A 76 -23.51 4.86 -4.37
C TRP A 76 -23.95 3.67 -3.51
N ASN A 77 -23.02 3.19 -2.67
CA ASN A 77 -23.26 1.99 -1.85
C ASN A 77 -23.70 2.34 -0.43
N VAL A 78 -23.69 3.62 -0.08
CA VAL A 78 -23.98 4.14 1.26
C VAL A 78 -23.20 3.34 2.32
N ASN A 79 -21.91 3.16 2.07
CA ASN A 79 -21.04 2.39 2.95
C ASN A 79 -19.60 2.79 2.74
N TYR A 80 -18.76 2.44 3.72
CA TYR A 80 -17.30 2.61 3.59
C TYR A 80 -16.71 1.48 2.77
N TYR A 81 -15.60 1.78 2.13
CA TYR A 81 -14.73 0.81 1.47
C TYR A 81 -13.28 1.17 1.80
N LEU A 82 -12.35 0.23 1.62
CA LEU A 82 -10.93 0.53 1.77
C LEU A 82 -10.37 1.01 0.43
N TYR A 83 -9.67 2.13 0.46
CA TYR A 83 -8.89 2.60 -0.67
C TYR A 83 -7.42 2.30 -0.39
N LEU A 84 -6.84 1.41 -1.19
CA LEU A 84 -5.42 1.08 -1.12
C LEU A 84 -4.65 2.14 -1.91
N ASP A 85 -3.95 3.00 -1.20
CA ASP A 85 -3.21 4.11 -1.80
C ASP A 85 -1.90 3.65 -2.41
N CYS A 86 -1.12 2.87 -1.65
CA CYS A 86 0.18 2.37 -2.09
C CYS A 86 0.36 0.90 -1.73
N LEU A 87 1.02 0.17 -2.63
CA LEU A 87 1.52 -1.17 -2.38
C LEU A 87 2.84 -1.32 -3.11
N TYR A 88 3.91 -1.57 -2.38
CA TYR A 88 5.23 -1.70 -2.96
C TYR A 88 6.05 -2.79 -2.25
N LEU A 89 6.72 -3.60 -3.05
CA LEU A 89 7.73 -4.55 -2.59
C LEU A 89 9.03 -4.26 -3.33
N ASN A 90 10.14 -4.28 -2.63
CA ASN A 90 11.40 -4.10 -3.29
C ASN A 90 11.64 -5.22 -4.31
N GLU A 91 12.42 -4.91 -5.36
CA GLU A 91 12.54 -5.78 -6.52
C GLU A 91 13.04 -7.19 -6.19
N LYS A 92 13.97 -7.29 -5.24
CA LYS A 92 14.59 -8.57 -4.85
C LYS A 92 13.61 -9.53 -4.16
N THR A 93 12.53 -9.02 -3.61
CA THR A 93 11.57 -9.82 -2.84
C THR A 93 10.30 -10.15 -3.60
N ARG A 94 10.18 -9.69 -4.85
CA ARG A 94 9.02 -9.98 -5.69
C ARG A 94 8.99 -11.45 -6.11
N GLY A 95 7.78 -11.97 -6.33
CA GLY A 95 7.61 -13.36 -6.73
C GLY A 95 7.74 -14.38 -5.60
N LYS A 96 7.84 -13.94 -4.35
CA LYS A 96 8.00 -14.81 -3.18
C LYS A 96 6.75 -14.86 -2.28
N GLY A 97 5.63 -14.32 -2.74
CA GLY A 97 4.35 -14.39 -2.03
C GLY A 97 4.08 -13.25 -1.06
N PHE A 98 4.98 -12.27 -0.91
CA PHE A 98 4.77 -11.15 0.01
C PHE A 98 3.61 -10.25 -0.42
N GLY A 99 3.45 -10.01 -1.71
CA GLY A 99 2.33 -9.21 -2.23
C GLY A 99 0.99 -9.85 -1.88
N THR A 100 0.87 -11.14 -2.08
CA THR A 100 -0.35 -11.89 -1.72
C THR A 100 -0.59 -11.81 -0.22
N ALA A 101 0.45 -11.98 0.59
CA ALA A 101 0.33 -11.91 2.06
C ALA A 101 -0.15 -10.53 2.53
N ILE A 102 0.38 -9.46 1.93
CA ILE A 102 -0.06 -8.09 2.25
C ILE A 102 -1.54 -7.92 1.86
N MET A 103 -1.92 -8.34 0.65
CA MET A 103 -3.31 -8.19 0.18
C MET A 103 -4.28 -8.99 1.06
N GLU A 104 -3.89 -10.18 1.51
CA GLU A 104 -4.71 -10.96 2.44
C GLU A 104 -4.84 -10.26 3.80
N ALA A 105 -3.78 -9.63 4.30
CA ALA A 105 -3.83 -8.87 5.54
C ALA A 105 -4.77 -7.66 5.41
N ILE A 106 -4.73 -6.95 4.28
CA ILE A 106 -5.65 -5.83 4.01
C ILE A 106 -7.09 -6.33 3.95
N LYS A 107 -7.31 -7.48 3.31
CA LYS A 107 -8.63 -8.10 3.19
C LYS A 107 -9.21 -8.44 4.58
N GLU A 108 -8.39 -8.99 5.47
CA GLU A 108 -8.82 -9.28 6.84
C GLU A 108 -9.16 -8.00 7.60
N TYR A 109 -8.36 -6.94 7.43
CA TYR A 109 -8.68 -5.64 8.02
C TYR A 109 -10.00 -5.09 7.46
N ALA A 110 -10.22 -5.19 6.15
CA ALA A 110 -11.46 -4.75 5.52
C ALA A 110 -12.68 -5.46 6.11
N LYS A 111 -12.59 -6.78 6.30
CA LYS A 111 -13.66 -7.56 6.93
C LYS A 111 -13.95 -7.09 8.35
N ALA A 112 -12.91 -6.87 9.15
CA ALA A 112 -13.05 -6.40 10.52
C ALA A 112 -13.69 -5.01 10.60
N GLU A 113 -13.50 -4.19 9.56
CA GLU A 113 -14.06 -2.84 9.47
C GLU A 113 -15.37 -2.79 8.69
N ASN A 114 -15.98 -3.94 8.38
CA ASN A 114 -17.21 -4.06 7.62
C ASN A 114 -17.15 -3.41 6.23
N CYS A 115 -15.96 -3.37 5.63
CA CYS A 115 -15.76 -2.93 4.26
C CYS A 115 -15.79 -4.15 3.35
N LYS A 116 -16.67 -4.13 2.33
CA LYS A 116 -16.85 -5.25 1.41
C LYS A 116 -16.02 -5.13 0.14
N ILE A 117 -15.42 -3.96 -0.08
CA ILE A 117 -14.67 -3.66 -1.31
C ILE A 117 -13.34 -3.02 -0.91
N ILE A 118 -12.29 -3.39 -1.64
CA ILE A 118 -10.99 -2.72 -1.63
C ILE A 118 -10.79 -2.20 -3.05
N GLN A 119 -10.48 -0.91 -3.19
CA GLN A 119 -10.21 -0.29 -4.50
C GLN A 119 -8.80 0.28 -4.53
N TRP A 120 -8.18 0.23 -5.69
CA TRP A 120 -6.87 0.82 -5.92
C TRP A 120 -6.67 1.15 -7.39
N GLN A 121 -5.60 1.85 -7.67
CA GLN A 121 -5.20 2.23 -9.02
C GLN A 121 -3.75 1.81 -9.25
N THR A 122 -3.41 1.54 -10.49
CA THR A 122 -2.02 1.32 -10.90
C THR A 122 -1.83 1.91 -12.29
N PRO A 123 -0.64 2.46 -12.59
CA PRO A 123 -0.38 2.96 -13.95
C PRO A 123 -0.56 1.84 -14.98
N ASP A 124 -1.09 2.18 -16.14
CA ASP A 124 -1.35 1.21 -17.20
C ASP A 124 -0.07 0.58 -17.78
N PHE A 125 1.07 1.22 -17.60
CA PHE A 125 2.35 0.66 -18.02
C PHE A 125 2.88 -0.39 -17.06
N ASN A 126 2.35 -0.48 -15.85
CA ASN A 126 2.81 -1.45 -14.83
C ASN A 126 2.18 -2.82 -15.07
N LYS A 127 2.62 -3.48 -16.15
CA LYS A 127 2.02 -4.75 -16.61
C LYS A 127 2.17 -5.87 -15.59
N LYS A 128 3.30 -5.93 -14.89
CA LYS A 128 3.53 -6.97 -13.87
C LYS A 128 2.56 -6.84 -12.69
N ALA A 129 2.31 -5.62 -12.23
CA ALA A 129 1.34 -5.37 -11.17
C ALA A 129 -0.07 -5.75 -11.61
N ILE A 130 -0.45 -5.37 -12.84
CA ILE A 130 -1.77 -5.71 -13.39
C ILE A 130 -1.95 -7.22 -13.46
N GLN A 131 -0.93 -7.96 -13.91
CA GLN A 131 -0.97 -9.43 -13.94
C GLN A 131 -1.15 -10.01 -12.54
N PHE A 132 -0.42 -9.48 -11.56
CA PHE A 132 -0.54 -9.90 -10.17
C PHE A 132 -1.96 -9.69 -9.64
N TYR A 133 -2.54 -8.51 -9.87
CA TYR A 133 -3.90 -8.22 -9.40
C TYR A 133 -4.95 -9.10 -10.06
N ASN A 134 -4.81 -9.36 -11.36
CA ASN A 134 -5.69 -10.29 -12.06
C ASN A 134 -5.58 -11.70 -11.47
N LYS A 135 -4.37 -12.14 -11.17
CA LYS A 135 -4.11 -13.47 -10.61
C LYS A 135 -4.75 -13.67 -9.25
N ILE A 136 -4.78 -12.65 -8.40
CA ILE A 136 -5.45 -12.75 -7.09
C ILE A 136 -6.97 -12.60 -7.17
N GLY A 137 -7.52 -12.38 -8.35
CA GLY A 137 -8.96 -12.35 -8.60
C GLY A 137 -9.58 -10.95 -8.60
N ALA A 138 -8.78 -9.90 -8.59
CA ALA A 138 -9.30 -8.54 -8.70
C ALA A 138 -9.78 -8.28 -10.14
N LYS A 139 -10.77 -7.40 -10.27
CA LYS A 139 -11.31 -6.99 -11.58
C LYS A 139 -10.97 -5.53 -11.83
N SER A 140 -10.52 -5.22 -13.05
CA SER A 140 -10.19 -3.84 -13.42
C SER A 140 -11.33 -3.20 -14.20
N LEU A 141 -11.48 -1.89 -13.99
CA LEU A 141 -12.40 -1.05 -14.74
C LEU A 141 -11.59 0.13 -15.29
N ALA A 142 -11.76 0.40 -16.59
CA ALA A 142 -11.12 1.56 -17.20
C ALA A 142 -11.84 2.85 -16.79
N LYS A 143 -11.07 3.82 -16.34
CA LYS A 143 -11.57 5.17 -15.97
C LYS A 143 -10.54 6.22 -16.28
N GLU A 144 -11.01 7.43 -16.57
CA GLU A 144 -10.14 8.59 -16.69
C GLU A 144 -9.94 9.20 -15.30
N ARG A 145 -8.68 9.46 -14.94
CA ARG A 145 -8.34 10.15 -13.70
C ARG A 145 -8.05 11.61 -14.00
N PHE A 146 -8.79 12.49 -13.36
CA PHE A 146 -8.58 13.93 -13.50
C PHE A 146 -7.91 14.49 -12.26
N MET A 147 -6.99 15.45 -12.47
CA MET A 147 -6.36 16.23 -11.42
C MET A 147 -6.48 17.70 -11.78
N TRP A 148 -6.90 18.50 -10.83
CA TRP A 148 -7.07 19.93 -11.02
C TRP A 148 -6.25 20.63 -9.93
N ALA A 149 -5.09 21.13 -10.32
CA ALA A 149 -4.20 21.83 -9.38
C ALA A 149 -4.79 23.20 -9.04
N ILE A 150 -4.74 23.57 -7.77
CA ILE A 150 -5.23 24.84 -7.23
C ILE A 150 -4.17 25.54 -6.40
#